data_19a36460d1408220781a25e9ea6f48a7
#
_entry.id   19a36460d1408220781a25e9ea6f48a7
#
_cell.length_a   1.000
_cell.length_b   1.000
_cell.length_c   1.000
_cell.angle_alpha   90.00
_cell.angle_beta   90.00
_cell.angle_gamma   90.00
#
_symmetry.space_group_name_H-M   'P 1'
#
loop_
_entity.id
_entity.type
_entity.pdbx_description
1 polymer ?
#
loop_
_entity_poly.entity_id
_entity_poly.type
_entity_poly.pdbx_seq_one_letter_code
_entity_poly.pdbx_strand_id
1 'polypeptide(L)'
;MLYINNPYTDAWFNLAAEEYLLKNFSDDIFMLWQNEPSVIIGKHQNVWDEINRNYIQEKHIKVVRRYSGGGAVYHDSGNLNITFIQNSKELASGTFTARLIAFLATFGIRAEADERQALTIDGLKISGSAQSIHKGRILHHATLLFSTDLYRLTTALKSTERRPERKEMKPAPFYVKSVRSPVTNICTYTRKAVSIGEFRDALLNYFTENKTDTRPYSCLLYTSPSPRDRT
;
A
#
# COMPACT_ATOMS: atom_id res chain seq x y z
N MET A 1 3.73 -19.32 8.59
CA MET A 1 3.64 -17.92 8.11
C MET A 1 4.78 -17.13 8.71
N LEU A 2 5.51 -16.37 7.92
CA LEU A 2 6.56 -15.46 8.35
C LEU A 2 5.93 -14.09 8.66
N TYR A 3 6.17 -13.53 9.84
CA TYR A 3 5.69 -12.22 10.26
C TYR A 3 6.82 -11.21 10.24
N ILE A 4 6.62 -10.10 9.55
CA ILE A 4 7.63 -9.05 9.37
C ILE A 4 7.07 -7.72 9.85
N ASN A 5 7.60 -7.19 10.95
CA ASN A 5 7.39 -5.81 11.37
C ASN A 5 8.56 -4.98 10.82
N ASN A 6 8.36 -4.36 9.65
CA ASN A 6 9.43 -3.67 8.96
C ASN A 6 9.63 -2.25 9.54
N PRO A 7 10.81 -1.92 10.06
CA PRO A 7 11.11 -0.62 10.65
C PRO A 7 11.54 0.43 9.61
N TYR A 8 11.86 0.02 8.39
CA TYR A 8 12.36 0.93 7.36
C TYR A 8 11.23 1.73 6.73
N THR A 9 11.50 3.00 6.40
CA THR A 9 10.51 3.93 5.83
C THR A 9 10.83 4.35 4.40
N ASP A 10 11.93 3.87 3.84
CA ASP A 10 12.27 4.14 2.44
C ASP A 10 11.34 3.37 1.48
N ALA A 11 10.63 4.12 0.62
CA ALA A 11 9.63 3.56 -0.26
C ALA A 11 10.22 2.64 -1.35
N TRP A 12 11.43 2.93 -1.87
CA TRP A 12 12.10 2.05 -2.84
C TRP A 12 12.48 0.74 -2.20
N PHE A 13 13.08 0.82 -0.99
CA PHE A 13 13.45 -0.36 -0.23
C PHE A 13 12.23 -1.24 0.07
N ASN A 14 11.15 -0.65 0.58
CA ASN A 14 9.96 -1.40 1.01
C ASN A 14 9.26 -2.10 -0.16
N LEU A 15 9.15 -1.43 -1.32
CA LEU A 15 8.55 -2.06 -2.50
C LEU A 15 9.47 -3.09 -3.16
N ALA A 16 10.79 -2.89 -3.13
CA ALA A 16 11.74 -3.90 -3.57
C ALA A 16 11.70 -5.13 -2.66
N ALA A 17 11.51 -4.91 -1.34
CA ALA A 17 11.34 -5.97 -0.36
C ALA A 17 10.10 -6.82 -0.63
N GLU A 18 8.94 -6.21 -0.89
CA GLU A 18 7.72 -6.93 -1.28
C GLU A 18 7.96 -7.83 -2.51
N GLU A 19 8.58 -7.27 -3.55
CA GLU A 19 8.86 -8.00 -4.79
C GLU A 19 9.85 -9.15 -4.54
N TYR A 20 10.89 -8.93 -3.73
CA TYR A 20 11.86 -9.94 -3.35
C TYR A 20 11.21 -11.10 -2.58
N LEU A 21 10.39 -10.78 -1.58
CA LEU A 21 9.65 -11.77 -0.80
C LEU A 21 8.67 -12.59 -1.66
N LEU A 22 7.96 -11.95 -2.58
CA LEU A 22 7.05 -12.62 -3.49
C LEU A 22 7.77 -13.63 -4.38
N LYS A 23 8.98 -13.28 -4.88
CA LYS A 23 9.69 -14.05 -5.91
C LYS A 23 10.60 -15.14 -5.35
N ASN A 24 11.11 -14.97 -4.14
CA ASN A 24 12.19 -15.81 -3.60
C ASN A 24 11.81 -16.64 -2.37
N PHE A 25 10.64 -16.43 -1.77
CA PHE A 25 10.18 -17.18 -0.61
C PHE A 25 9.01 -18.09 -0.99
N SER A 26 8.93 -19.25 -0.33
CA SER A 26 7.80 -20.18 -0.43
C SER A 26 6.80 -20.05 0.73
N ASP A 27 7.25 -19.47 1.84
CA ASP A 27 6.44 -19.26 3.03
C ASP A 27 5.29 -18.28 2.79
N ASP A 28 4.20 -18.47 3.52
CA ASP A 28 3.20 -17.41 3.68
C ASP A 28 3.80 -16.28 4.49
N ILE A 29 3.55 -15.05 4.08
CA ILE A 29 4.16 -13.86 4.67
C ILE A 29 3.10 -12.84 5.03
N PHE A 30 3.21 -12.30 6.23
CA PHE A 30 2.57 -11.06 6.66
C PHE A 30 3.65 -10.01 6.91
N MET A 31 3.50 -8.83 6.30
CA MET A 31 4.43 -7.71 6.49
C MET A 31 3.65 -6.44 6.81
N LEU A 32 4.03 -5.77 7.91
CA LEU A 32 3.53 -4.46 8.31
C LEU A 32 4.65 -3.43 8.14
N TRP A 33 4.36 -2.32 7.45
CA TRP A 33 5.37 -1.34 7.08
C TRP A 33 4.79 0.06 6.84
N GLN A 34 5.65 1.07 6.84
CA GLN A 34 5.32 2.47 6.58
C GLN A 34 6.33 3.07 5.61
N ASN A 35 5.92 4.14 4.93
CA ASN A 35 6.83 4.94 4.13
C ASN A 35 6.88 6.38 4.65
N GLU A 36 8.02 7.01 4.49
CA GLU A 36 8.12 8.46 4.44
C GLU A 36 7.30 9.04 3.27
N PRO A 37 7.07 10.37 3.19
CA PRO A 37 6.26 10.98 2.13
C PRO A 37 6.65 10.50 0.74
N SER A 38 5.73 9.78 0.09
CA SER A 38 5.96 9.17 -1.22
C SER A 38 4.65 8.98 -2.00
N VAL A 39 4.74 9.01 -3.32
CA VAL A 39 3.67 8.60 -4.24
C VAL A 39 4.04 7.26 -4.85
N ILE A 40 3.14 6.29 -4.70
CA ILE A 40 3.32 4.96 -5.23
C ILE A 40 2.43 4.77 -6.46
N ILE A 41 3.09 4.63 -7.61
CA ILE A 41 2.45 4.48 -8.92
C ILE A 41 2.21 3.00 -9.21
N GLY A 42 1.03 2.67 -9.72
CA GLY A 42 0.71 1.31 -10.17
C GLY A 42 1.51 0.91 -11.42
N LYS A 43 1.73 -0.40 -11.58
CA LYS A 43 2.56 -0.99 -12.65
C LYS A 43 2.26 -0.43 -14.05
N HIS A 44 0.99 -0.21 -14.37
CA HIS A 44 0.53 0.16 -15.72
C HIS A 44 0.07 1.61 -15.84
N GLN A 45 0.50 2.48 -14.93
CA GLN A 45 0.14 3.89 -14.95
C GLN A 45 1.18 4.76 -15.66
N ASN A 46 0.71 5.84 -16.28
CA ASN A 46 1.58 6.93 -16.68
C ASN A 46 1.76 7.88 -15.49
N VAL A 47 2.99 8.04 -15.03
CA VAL A 47 3.33 8.86 -13.85
C VAL A 47 2.79 10.29 -13.98
N TRP A 48 2.97 10.90 -15.14
CA TRP A 48 2.63 12.31 -15.37
C TRP A 48 1.13 12.61 -15.33
N ASP A 49 0.30 11.59 -15.58
CA ASP A 49 -1.16 11.73 -15.52
C ASP A 49 -1.68 11.64 -14.06
N GLU A 50 -0.85 11.21 -13.11
CA GLU A 50 -1.27 10.85 -11.76
C GLU A 50 -0.78 11.83 -10.68
N ILE A 51 0.28 12.61 -10.95
CA ILE A 51 0.95 13.42 -9.95
C ILE A 51 0.90 14.93 -10.23
N ASN A 52 0.98 15.71 -9.17
CA ASN A 52 1.30 17.14 -9.26
C ASN A 52 2.82 17.31 -9.24
N ARG A 53 3.40 17.46 -10.42
CA ARG A 53 4.85 17.51 -10.61
C ARG A 53 5.53 18.60 -9.79
N ASN A 54 4.97 19.82 -9.83
CA ASN A 54 5.56 20.96 -9.13
C ASN A 54 5.55 20.74 -7.61
N TYR A 55 4.43 20.26 -7.07
CA TYR A 55 4.31 19.96 -5.65
C TYR A 55 5.24 18.84 -5.21
N ILE A 56 5.36 17.78 -6.01
CA ILE A 56 6.27 16.65 -5.76
C ILE A 56 7.72 17.13 -5.68
N GLN A 57 8.16 17.99 -6.62
CA GLN A 57 9.51 18.55 -6.63
C GLN A 57 9.75 19.50 -5.45
N GLU A 58 8.83 20.42 -5.19
CA GLU A 58 8.93 21.39 -4.09
C GLU A 58 9.02 20.69 -2.72
N LYS A 59 8.22 19.65 -2.50
CA LYS A 59 8.16 18.93 -1.22
C LYS A 59 9.10 17.72 -1.14
N HIS A 60 9.95 17.51 -2.15
CA HIS A 60 10.89 16.37 -2.23
C HIS A 60 10.21 15.01 -1.99
N ILE A 61 8.98 14.84 -2.50
CA ILE A 61 8.20 13.60 -2.35
C ILE A 61 8.76 12.55 -3.31
N LYS A 62 9.09 11.37 -2.80
CA LYS A 62 9.56 10.25 -3.63
C LYS A 62 8.44 9.73 -4.51
N VAL A 63 8.76 9.36 -5.76
CA VAL A 63 7.81 8.71 -6.67
C VAL A 63 8.35 7.34 -7.04
N VAL A 64 7.62 6.28 -6.68
CA VAL A 64 8.08 4.90 -6.84
C VAL A 64 7.00 4.07 -7.53
N ARG A 65 7.41 3.20 -8.45
CA ARG A 65 6.50 2.27 -9.13
C ARG A 65 6.48 0.94 -8.40
N ARG A 66 5.28 0.46 -8.03
CA ARG A 66 5.10 -0.85 -7.42
C ARG A 66 4.94 -1.96 -8.48
N TYR A 67 5.13 -3.19 -8.06
CA TYR A 67 5.00 -4.39 -8.91
C TYR A 67 3.54 -4.74 -9.23
N SER A 68 2.59 -4.37 -8.37
CA SER A 68 1.16 -4.59 -8.56
C SER A 68 0.51 -3.52 -9.46
N GLY A 69 -0.67 -3.82 -10.00
CA GLY A 69 -1.49 -2.88 -10.75
C GLY A 69 -2.22 -1.86 -9.88
N GLY A 70 -3.31 -1.29 -10.41
CA GLY A 70 -4.16 -0.31 -9.72
C GLY A 70 -3.71 1.14 -9.85
N GLY A 71 -4.38 2.03 -9.11
CA GLY A 71 -4.17 3.48 -9.13
C GLY A 71 -3.01 3.95 -8.25
N ALA A 72 -2.63 5.23 -8.40
CA ALA A 72 -1.63 5.87 -7.56
C ALA A 72 -2.16 6.10 -6.14
N VAL A 73 -1.28 5.97 -5.15
CA VAL A 73 -1.56 6.26 -3.75
C VAL A 73 -0.47 7.14 -3.15
N TYR A 74 -0.81 7.87 -2.09
CA TYR A 74 0.13 8.66 -1.30
C TYR A 74 0.37 7.99 0.03
N HIS A 75 1.62 7.95 0.46
CA HIS A 75 2.06 7.44 1.75
C HIS A 75 2.76 8.54 2.54
N ASP A 76 2.59 8.51 3.84
CA ASP A 76 3.33 9.29 4.84
C ASP A 76 3.38 8.53 6.17
N SER A 77 3.89 9.15 7.22
CA SER A 77 3.95 8.56 8.56
C SER A 77 2.57 8.32 9.21
N GLY A 78 1.49 8.86 8.63
CA GLY A 78 0.11 8.63 9.07
C GLY A 78 -0.57 7.46 8.36
N ASN A 79 0.09 6.87 7.34
CA ASN A 79 -0.39 5.72 6.59
C ASN A 79 0.34 4.44 7.00
N LEU A 80 -0.40 3.36 7.27
CA LEU A 80 0.16 2.02 7.45
C LEU A 80 -0.07 1.18 6.20
N ASN A 81 0.90 0.34 5.87
CA ASN A 81 0.79 -0.62 4.77
C ASN A 81 0.84 -2.03 5.33
N ILE A 82 0.00 -2.88 4.79
CA ILE A 82 -0.07 -4.31 5.11
C ILE A 82 0.15 -5.09 3.82
N THR A 83 0.98 -6.12 3.90
CA THR A 83 1.21 -7.04 2.79
C THR A 83 0.99 -8.47 3.25
N PHE A 84 0.21 -9.22 2.47
CA PHE A 84 0.13 -10.67 2.55
C PHE A 84 0.70 -11.29 1.28
N ILE A 85 1.52 -12.31 1.43
CA ILE A 85 2.00 -13.13 0.32
C ILE A 85 1.65 -14.58 0.65
N GLN A 86 0.83 -15.21 -0.18
CA GLN A 86 0.32 -16.56 0.07
C GLN A 86 0.21 -17.35 -1.24
N ASN A 87 0.05 -18.66 -1.15
CA ASN A 87 -0.22 -19.48 -2.32
C ASN A 87 -1.64 -19.23 -2.85
N SER A 88 -1.79 -19.08 -4.16
CA SER A 88 -3.05 -18.66 -4.81
C SER A 88 -4.21 -19.64 -4.63
N LYS A 89 -3.94 -20.91 -4.32
CA LYS A 89 -4.94 -21.96 -4.14
C LYS A 89 -5.74 -21.84 -2.83
N GLU A 90 -5.24 -21.06 -1.88
CA GLU A 90 -5.77 -20.99 -0.50
C GLU A 90 -6.58 -19.74 -0.22
N LEU A 91 -6.62 -18.78 -1.17
CA LEU A 91 -7.29 -17.50 -0.97
C LEU A 91 -8.64 -17.44 -1.66
N ALA A 92 -9.71 -17.51 -0.87
CA ALA A 92 -10.99 -17.00 -1.30
C ALA A 92 -10.94 -15.48 -1.48
N SER A 93 -11.44 -14.97 -2.59
CA SER A 93 -11.57 -13.52 -2.82
C SER A 93 -12.32 -12.87 -1.64
N GLY A 94 -11.76 -11.80 -1.10
CA GLY A 94 -12.39 -11.08 0.01
C GLY A 94 -11.92 -11.48 1.42
N THR A 95 -11.24 -12.60 1.61
CA THR A 95 -10.76 -13.03 2.95
C THR A 95 -9.86 -11.97 3.61
N PHE A 96 -8.98 -11.35 2.84
CA PHE A 96 -8.09 -10.30 3.33
C PHE A 96 -8.88 -9.07 3.81
N THR A 97 -9.82 -8.59 2.98
CA THR A 97 -10.68 -7.45 3.29
C THR A 97 -11.56 -7.71 4.51
N ALA A 98 -12.14 -8.92 4.62
CA ALA A 98 -12.95 -9.33 5.76
C ALA A 98 -12.15 -9.34 7.08
N ARG A 99 -10.89 -9.79 7.06
CA ARG A 99 -10.00 -9.75 8.24
C ARG A 99 -9.70 -8.33 8.69
N LEU A 100 -9.49 -7.40 7.74
CA LEU A 100 -9.28 -5.99 8.07
C LEU A 100 -10.55 -5.35 8.65
N ILE A 101 -11.72 -5.64 8.10
CA ILE A 101 -13.00 -5.17 8.64
C ILE A 101 -13.18 -5.68 10.08
N ALA A 102 -12.92 -6.97 10.32
CA ALA A 102 -13.01 -7.56 11.66
C ALA A 102 -12.01 -6.90 12.64
N PHE A 103 -10.79 -6.61 12.22
CA PHE A 103 -9.82 -5.85 13.01
C PHE A 103 -10.35 -4.45 13.36
N LEU A 104 -10.84 -3.69 12.39
CA LEU A 104 -11.37 -2.35 12.61
C LEU A 104 -12.58 -2.35 13.56
N ALA A 105 -13.39 -3.41 13.51
CA ALA A 105 -14.51 -3.58 14.43
C ALA A 105 -14.07 -3.68 15.91
N THR A 106 -12.84 -4.13 16.20
CA THR A 106 -12.30 -4.16 17.58
C THR A 106 -12.12 -2.74 18.16
N PHE A 107 -11.97 -1.73 17.30
CA PHE A 107 -11.93 -0.31 17.66
C PHE A 107 -13.31 0.35 17.65
N GLY A 108 -14.37 -0.43 17.40
CA GLY A 108 -15.75 0.05 17.28
C GLY A 108 -16.03 0.75 15.95
N ILE A 109 -15.19 0.55 14.95
CA ILE A 109 -15.29 1.15 13.62
C ILE A 109 -16.07 0.20 12.72
N ARG A 110 -17.12 0.73 12.07
CA ARG A 110 -17.90 0.02 11.05
C ARG A 110 -17.36 0.36 9.68
N ALA A 111 -16.45 -0.45 9.19
CA ALA A 111 -15.91 -0.33 7.84
C ALA A 111 -16.62 -1.32 6.91
N GLU A 112 -16.75 -0.95 5.65
CA GLU A 112 -17.37 -1.73 4.59
C GLU A 112 -16.43 -1.82 3.39
N ALA A 113 -16.53 -2.89 2.60
CA ALA A 113 -15.84 -3.03 1.33
C ALA A 113 -16.73 -2.48 0.20
N ASP A 114 -16.15 -1.60 -0.63
CA ASP A 114 -16.79 -1.16 -1.85
C ASP A 114 -16.69 -2.25 -2.97
N GLU A 115 -17.29 -1.99 -4.12
CA GLU A 115 -17.26 -2.89 -5.29
C GLU A 115 -15.84 -3.21 -5.78
N ARG A 116 -14.86 -2.38 -5.44
CA ARG A 116 -13.44 -2.54 -5.79
C ARG A 116 -12.59 -3.10 -4.67
N GLN A 117 -13.23 -3.60 -3.61
CA GLN A 117 -12.55 -4.10 -2.41
C GLN A 117 -11.70 -3.04 -1.67
N ALA A 118 -12.00 -1.75 -1.86
CA ALA A 118 -11.48 -0.69 -1.01
C ALA A 118 -12.33 -0.60 0.27
N LEU A 119 -11.70 -0.29 1.41
CA LEU A 119 -12.44 -0.11 2.65
C LEU A 119 -12.91 1.33 2.78
N THR A 120 -14.15 1.48 3.20
CA THR A 120 -14.81 2.77 3.41
C THR A 120 -15.47 2.83 4.80
N ILE A 121 -15.63 4.04 5.32
CA ILE A 121 -16.47 4.37 6.47
C ILE A 121 -17.39 5.49 6.00
N ASP A 122 -18.70 5.31 6.11
CA ASP A 122 -19.71 6.28 5.66
C ASP A 122 -19.47 6.77 4.21
N GLY A 123 -19.06 5.84 3.32
CA GLY A 123 -18.76 6.14 1.92
C GLY A 123 -17.40 6.82 1.67
N LEU A 124 -16.65 7.16 2.71
CA LEU A 124 -15.32 7.76 2.62
C LEU A 124 -14.24 6.68 2.69
N LYS A 125 -13.34 6.67 1.71
CA LYS A 125 -12.29 5.66 1.61
C LYS A 125 -11.22 5.83 2.69
N ILE A 126 -10.92 4.72 3.38
CA ILE A 126 -9.86 4.61 4.39
C ILE A 126 -8.72 3.69 3.97
N SER A 127 -8.94 2.86 2.94
CA SER A 127 -7.96 1.89 2.46
C SER A 127 -8.10 1.66 0.95
N GLY A 128 -6.99 1.51 0.28
CA GLY A 128 -6.92 0.99 -1.08
C GLY A 128 -6.10 -0.28 -1.10
N SER A 129 -6.48 -1.25 -1.91
CA SER A 129 -5.77 -2.50 -2.08
C SER A 129 -5.36 -2.76 -3.52
N ALA A 130 -4.32 -3.56 -3.70
CA ALA A 130 -3.92 -4.07 -4.99
C ALA A 130 -3.31 -5.47 -4.85
N GLN A 131 -3.31 -6.22 -5.95
CA GLN A 131 -2.79 -7.58 -5.98
C GLN A 131 -1.80 -7.77 -7.12
N SER A 132 -0.90 -8.71 -6.93
CA SER A 132 -0.02 -9.20 -7.98
C SER A 132 0.19 -10.70 -7.84
N ILE A 133 0.23 -11.41 -8.97
CA ILE A 133 0.43 -12.86 -9.01
C ILE A 133 1.79 -13.15 -9.64
N HIS A 134 2.56 -14.01 -9.00
CA HIS A 134 3.83 -14.53 -9.52
C HIS A 134 3.97 -16.02 -9.23
N LYS A 135 4.06 -16.85 -10.28
CA LYS A 135 4.28 -18.32 -10.18
C LYS A 135 3.37 -19.01 -9.16
N GLY A 136 2.06 -18.67 -9.17
CA GLY A 136 1.08 -19.26 -8.26
C GLY A 136 1.08 -18.70 -6.84
N ARG A 137 1.85 -17.66 -6.56
CA ARG A 137 1.78 -16.89 -5.31
C ARG A 137 1.06 -15.56 -5.55
N ILE A 138 0.27 -15.15 -4.59
CA ILE A 138 -0.43 -13.86 -4.60
C ILE A 138 0.20 -12.95 -3.55
N LEU A 139 0.63 -11.77 -3.98
CA LEU A 139 0.88 -10.63 -3.12
C LEU A 139 -0.40 -9.79 -3.09
N HIS A 140 -0.93 -9.57 -1.91
CA HIS A 140 -2.04 -8.66 -1.66
C HIS A 140 -1.57 -7.61 -0.66
N HIS A 141 -1.57 -6.34 -1.05
CA HIS A 141 -1.24 -5.26 -0.14
C HIS A 141 -2.35 -4.21 -0.08
N ALA A 142 -2.44 -3.55 1.07
CA ALA A 142 -3.39 -2.49 1.32
C ALA A 142 -2.75 -1.35 2.12
N THR A 143 -3.22 -0.14 1.85
CA THR A 143 -2.97 1.04 2.68
C THR A 143 -4.03 1.15 3.75
N LEU A 144 -3.69 1.73 4.91
CA LEU A 144 -4.64 2.18 5.93
C LEU A 144 -4.35 3.65 6.24
N LEU A 145 -5.26 4.52 5.86
CA LEU A 145 -5.19 5.96 6.15
C LEU A 145 -5.56 6.17 7.62
N PHE A 146 -4.59 6.07 8.52
CA PHE A 146 -4.86 6.22 9.96
C PHE A 146 -4.91 7.69 10.38
N SER A 147 -3.84 8.45 10.10
CA SER A 147 -3.70 9.88 10.40
C SER A 147 -2.90 10.59 9.29
N THR A 148 -3.10 10.19 8.06
CA THR A 148 -2.45 10.73 6.86
C THR A 148 -2.79 12.19 6.66
N ASP A 149 -1.83 12.99 6.20
CA ASP A 149 -2.09 14.35 5.75
C ASP A 149 -2.91 14.32 4.44
N LEU A 150 -4.24 14.44 4.57
CA LEU A 150 -5.17 14.37 3.44
C LEU A 150 -5.01 15.54 2.46
N TYR A 151 -4.52 16.69 2.93
CA TYR A 151 -4.21 17.81 2.04
C TYR A 151 -3.00 17.47 1.15
N ARG A 152 -1.93 16.95 1.72
CA ARG A 152 -0.77 16.48 0.96
C ARG A 152 -1.15 15.37 -0.02
N LEU A 153 -1.94 14.40 0.43
CA LEU A 153 -2.43 13.31 -0.39
C LEU A 153 -3.18 13.84 -1.63
N THR A 154 -4.17 14.71 -1.41
CA THR A 154 -4.99 15.24 -2.51
C THR A 154 -4.20 16.14 -3.44
N THR A 155 -3.25 16.93 -2.91
CA THR A 155 -2.42 17.84 -3.69
C THR A 155 -1.37 17.07 -4.52
N ALA A 156 -0.71 16.07 -3.93
CA ALA A 156 0.31 15.27 -4.60
C ALA A 156 -0.26 14.43 -5.76
N LEU A 157 -1.49 13.90 -5.58
CA LEU A 157 -2.16 13.06 -6.59
C LEU A 157 -2.98 13.83 -7.62
N LYS A 158 -3.04 15.17 -7.55
CA LYS A 158 -3.78 15.99 -8.49
C LYS A 158 -2.89 16.32 -9.69
N SER A 159 -3.05 15.61 -10.82
CA SER A 159 -2.36 16.01 -12.05
C SER A 159 -2.72 17.44 -12.44
N THR A 160 -1.69 18.25 -12.67
CA THR A 160 -1.81 19.64 -13.12
C THR A 160 -1.53 19.78 -14.63
N GLU A 161 -1.03 18.74 -15.26
CA GLU A 161 -0.73 18.77 -16.67
C GLU A 161 -2.00 18.58 -17.50
N ARG A 162 -2.42 19.65 -18.21
CA ARG A 162 -3.23 19.49 -19.42
C ARG A 162 -2.33 18.85 -20.46
N ARG A 163 -2.65 17.63 -20.90
CA ARG A 163 -2.01 17.09 -22.10
C ARG A 163 -2.19 18.13 -23.21
N PRO A 164 -1.10 18.62 -23.86
CA PRO A 164 -1.29 19.30 -25.12
C PRO A 164 -2.08 18.34 -26.02
N GLU A 165 -3.11 18.84 -26.69
CA GLU A 165 -3.84 18.08 -27.70
C GLU A 165 -2.81 17.58 -28.73
N ARG A 166 -2.43 16.34 -28.63
CA ARG A 166 -1.53 15.70 -29.60
C ARG A 166 -2.33 15.51 -30.88
N LYS A 167 -2.25 16.48 -31.76
CA LYS A 167 -2.51 16.26 -33.19
C LYS A 167 -1.50 15.22 -33.65
N GLU A 168 -2.01 14.07 -34.07
CA GLU A 168 -1.28 13.01 -34.77
C GLU A 168 -0.14 12.30 -34.02
N MET A 169 -0.50 11.34 -33.16
CA MET A 169 0.40 10.24 -32.78
C MET A 169 -0.37 8.93 -32.69
N LYS A 170 0.34 7.83 -33.07
CA LYS A 170 -0.10 6.42 -32.96
C LYS A 170 -0.92 6.18 -31.68
N PRO A 171 -1.91 5.27 -31.68
CA PRO A 171 -2.75 5.03 -30.52
C PRO A 171 -1.86 4.90 -29.26
N ALA A 172 -2.08 5.81 -28.31
CA ALA A 172 -1.29 5.84 -27.08
C ALA A 172 -1.49 4.49 -26.38
N PRO A 173 -0.42 3.89 -25.83
CA PRO A 173 -0.56 2.67 -25.06
C PRO A 173 -1.61 2.88 -23.97
N PHE A 174 -2.48 1.86 -23.76
CA PHE A 174 -3.51 1.92 -22.72
C PHE A 174 -2.85 2.02 -21.34
N TYR A 175 -2.97 3.17 -20.71
CA TYR A 175 -2.57 3.37 -19.32
C TYR A 175 -3.79 3.26 -18.40
N VAL A 176 -3.60 2.61 -17.27
CA VAL A 176 -4.61 2.57 -16.21
C VAL A 176 -4.60 3.92 -15.49
N LYS A 177 -5.76 4.56 -15.39
CA LYS A 177 -5.92 5.82 -14.62
C LYS A 177 -6.41 5.51 -13.21
N SER A 178 -5.98 6.32 -12.25
CA SER A 178 -6.55 6.27 -10.90
C SER A 178 -8.02 6.69 -10.91
N VAL A 179 -8.84 5.92 -10.20
CA VAL A 179 -10.21 6.34 -9.88
C VAL A 179 -10.17 7.01 -8.53
N ARG A 180 -10.46 8.29 -8.54
CA ARG A 180 -10.45 9.12 -7.31
C ARG A 180 -11.69 8.84 -6.50
N SER A 181 -11.51 8.77 -5.19
CA SER A 181 -12.58 8.63 -4.21
C SER A 181 -12.35 9.64 -3.09
N PRO A 182 -13.38 10.19 -2.46
CA PRO A 182 -13.22 10.96 -1.24
C PRO A 182 -12.62 10.06 -0.16
N VAL A 183 -11.71 10.63 0.64
CA VAL A 183 -10.92 9.90 1.63
C VAL A 183 -11.13 10.47 3.03
N THR A 184 -10.91 9.64 4.05
CA THR A 184 -10.89 10.05 5.45
C THR A 184 -9.84 9.25 6.22
N ASN A 185 -9.54 9.66 7.45
CA ASN A 185 -8.62 8.99 8.35
C ASN A 185 -9.36 8.10 9.36
N ILE A 186 -8.81 6.94 9.63
CA ILE A 186 -9.34 5.96 10.60
C ILE A 186 -9.39 6.57 12.01
N CYS A 187 -8.38 7.36 12.40
CA CYS A 187 -8.29 7.94 13.75
C CYS A 187 -9.48 8.83 14.12
N THR A 188 -10.21 9.39 13.15
CA THR A 188 -11.39 10.22 13.39
C THR A 188 -12.61 9.41 13.85
N TYR A 189 -12.59 8.08 13.68
CA TYR A 189 -13.68 7.17 14.00
C TYR A 189 -13.39 6.29 15.22
N THR A 190 -12.21 6.39 15.82
CA THR A 190 -11.88 5.65 17.03
C THR A 190 -12.62 6.25 18.24
N ARG A 191 -13.21 5.40 19.08
CA ARG A 191 -13.96 5.85 20.27
C ARG A 191 -13.08 6.53 21.34
N LYS A 192 -11.80 6.22 21.35
CA LYS A 192 -10.79 6.79 22.24
C LYS A 192 -9.66 7.33 21.38
N ALA A 193 -8.94 8.31 21.88
CA ALA A 193 -7.70 8.74 21.23
C ALA A 193 -6.71 7.58 21.18
N VAL A 194 -6.30 7.21 19.99
CA VAL A 194 -5.34 6.14 19.71
C VAL A 194 -4.22 6.75 18.86
N SER A 195 -2.99 6.53 19.23
CA SER A 195 -1.83 6.91 18.43
C SER A 195 -1.63 5.90 17.29
N ILE A 196 -0.91 6.31 16.24
CA ILE A 196 -0.56 5.40 15.14
C ILE A 196 0.32 4.23 15.61
N GLY A 197 1.15 4.45 16.64
CA GLY A 197 1.96 3.40 17.27
C GLY A 197 1.09 2.33 17.93
N GLU A 198 0.14 2.74 18.77
CA GLU A 198 -0.80 1.81 19.40
C GLU A 198 -1.67 1.06 18.39
N PHE A 199 -2.11 1.75 17.33
CA PHE A 199 -2.88 1.11 16.26
C PHE A 199 -2.02 0.11 15.47
N ARG A 200 -0.75 0.44 15.19
CA ARG A 200 0.23 -0.45 14.54
C ARG A 200 0.47 -1.71 15.39
N ASP A 201 0.69 -1.54 16.69
CA ASP A 201 0.94 -2.67 17.61
C ASP A 201 -0.30 -3.56 17.74
N ALA A 202 -1.48 -2.96 17.84
CA ALA A 202 -2.74 -3.71 17.86
C ALA A 202 -2.95 -4.49 16.56
N LEU A 203 -2.65 -3.89 15.41
CA LEU A 203 -2.74 -4.54 14.10
C LEU A 203 -1.76 -5.71 14.00
N LEU A 204 -0.51 -5.51 14.42
CA LEU A 204 0.50 -6.56 14.44
C LEU A 204 0.03 -7.73 15.32
N ASN A 205 -0.37 -7.45 16.56
CA ASN A 205 -0.85 -8.47 17.51
C ASN A 205 -2.07 -9.24 16.98
N TYR A 206 -3.03 -8.54 16.37
CA TYR A 206 -4.22 -9.17 15.80
C TYR A 206 -3.88 -10.17 14.69
N PHE A 207 -2.95 -9.82 13.79
CA PHE A 207 -2.60 -10.68 12.66
C PHE A 207 -1.57 -11.76 13.02
N THR A 208 -0.79 -11.56 14.08
CA THR A 208 0.15 -12.56 14.59
C THR A 208 -0.47 -13.49 15.63
N GLU A 209 -1.75 -13.26 16.04
CA GLU A 209 -2.41 -14.00 17.12
C GLU A 209 -1.55 -14.03 18.41
N ASN A 210 -0.90 -12.91 18.73
CA ASN A 210 0.06 -12.74 19.83
C ASN A 210 1.31 -13.67 19.74
N LYS A 211 1.62 -14.22 18.57
CA LYS A 211 2.88 -14.96 18.37
C LYS A 211 4.04 -13.98 18.38
N THR A 212 4.94 -14.14 19.33
CA THR A 212 6.08 -13.23 19.57
C THR A 212 7.25 -13.43 18.60
N ASP A 213 7.20 -14.42 17.72
CA ASP A 213 8.29 -14.74 16.77
C ASP A 213 8.20 -13.86 15.51
N THR A 214 8.25 -12.55 15.70
CA THR A 214 8.42 -11.59 14.60
C THR A 214 9.90 -11.47 14.29
N ARG A 215 10.34 -12.01 13.16
CA ARG A 215 11.74 -11.89 12.74
C ARG A 215 12.02 -10.45 12.28
N PRO A 216 13.05 -9.79 12.80
CA PRO A 216 13.49 -8.52 12.25
C PRO A 216 14.01 -8.73 10.83
N TYR A 217 13.53 -7.90 9.91
CA TYR A 217 13.80 -7.99 8.47
C TYR A 217 15.28 -7.85 8.09
N SER A 218 16.10 -7.25 8.97
CA SER A 218 17.52 -6.99 8.74
C SER A 218 18.37 -8.24 8.40
N CYS A 219 17.97 -9.43 8.87
CA CYS A 219 18.70 -10.66 8.58
C CYS A 219 18.46 -11.24 7.18
N LEU A 220 17.39 -10.85 6.47
CA LEU A 220 16.99 -11.51 5.24
C LEU A 220 17.54 -10.84 3.97
N LEU A 221 17.91 -9.56 4.03
CA LEU A 221 18.39 -8.80 2.87
C LEU A 221 19.90 -8.80 2.68
N TYR A 222 20.69 -9.05 3.73
CA TYR A 222 22.16 -9.06 3.64
C TYR A 222 22.74 -10.31 2.98
N THR A 223 21.93 -11.33 2.67
CA THR A 223 22.41 -12.60 2.12
C THR A 223 22.18 -12.75 0.61
N SER A 224 21.61 -11.75 -0.06
CA SER A 224 21.40 -11.82 -1.51
C SER A 224 21.85 -10.52 -2.20
N PRO A 225 22.69 -10.62 -3.27
CA PRO A 225 23.06 -9.43 -4.05
C PRO A 225 21.81 -8.83 -4.70
N SER A 226 21.75 -7.49 -4.74
CA SER A 226 20.69 -6.74 -5.42
C SER A 226 20.54 -7.25 -6.87
N PRO A 227 19.32 -7.37 -7.41
CA PRO A 227 19.12 -7.68 -8.83
C PRO A 227 19.79 -6.68 -9.78
N ARG A 228 20.18 -5.48 -9.30
CA ARG A 228 20.91 -4.47 -10.06
C ARG A 228 22.41 -4.69 -10.12
N ASP A 229 22.97 -5.56 -9.25
CA ASP A 229 24.41 -5.85 -9.21
C ASP A 229 24.80 -7.02 -10.12
N ARG A 230 23.89 -7.50 -10.95
CA ARG A 230 24.12 -8.52 -11.98
C ARG A 230 24.14 -7.88 -13.37
N THR A 231 25.10 -7.01 -13.60
CA THR A 231 25.52 -6.62 -14.97
C THR A 231 26.82 -7.31 -15.33
#